data_c36f4a4e90727bdc6f56e9c5ffbe0bce
#
_entry.id   c36f4a4e90727bdc6f56e9c5ffbe0bce
#
_cell.length_a   1.000
_cell.length_b   1.000
_cell.length_c   1.000
_cell.angle_alpha   90.00
_cell.angle_beta   90.00
_cell.angle_gamma   90.00
#
_symmetry.space_group_name_H-M   'P 1'
#
loop_
_entity.id
_entity.type
_entity.pdbx_description
1 polymer ?
#
loop_
_entity_poly.entity_id
_entity_poly.type
_entity_poly.pdbx_seq_one_letter_code
_entity_poly.pdbx_strand_id
1 'polypeptide(L)'
;MRVLQYEAHGKPAEQVQLVEQPKPEPGPGQLLVRLTHRSINPADLLAIQGLYAILPDTFPAIPGGEGVGEVEAIGEGVTGFEIGQRVVPAG
;
A
#
# COMPACT_ATOMS: atom_id res chain seq x y z
N MET A 1 -1.97 2.26 -12.91
CA MET A 1 -0.94 1.47 -12.24
C MET A 1 -1.46 0.09 -11.89
N ARG A 2 -0.57 -0.86 -11.79
CA ARG A 2 -0.95 -2.22 -11.39
C ARG A 2 -0.86 -2.35 -9.87
N VAL A 3 -1.89 -2.93 -9.27
CA VAL A 3 -1.93 -3.20 -7.82
C VAL A 3 -2.36 -4.62 -7.56
N LEU A 4 -1.91 -5.18 -6.45
CA LEU A 4 -2.46 -6.40 -5.89
C LEU A 4 -3.55 -6.00 -4.91
N GLN A 5 -4.73 -6.64 -5.03
CA GLN A 5 -5.84 -6.38 -4.11
C GLN A 5 -6.62 -7.65 -3.82
N TYR A 6 -7.42 -7.63 -2.76
CA TYR A 6 -8.36 -8.71 -2.45
C TYR A 6 -9.70 -8.11 -1.99
N GLU A 7 -10.79 -8.81 -2.30
CA GLU A 7 -12.15 -8.35 -2.03
C GLU A 7 -12.83 -9.10 -0.90
N ALA A 8 -12.24 -10.19 -0.43
CA ALA A 8 -12.74 -10.99 0.66
C ALA A 8 -11.59 -11.68 1.39
N HIS A 9 -11.81 -12.05 2.64
CA HIS A 9 -10.85 -12.87 3.37
C HIS A 9 -10.89 -14.31 2.83
N GLY A 10 -9.74 -14.98 2.85
CA GLY A 10 -9.61 -16.35 2.40
C GLY A 10 -8.16 -16.71 2.12
N LYS A 11 -7.96 -17.77 1.33
CA LYS A 11 -6.61 -18.20 0.94
C LYS A 11 -5.95 -17.14 0.06
N PRO A 12 -4.74 -16.67 0.40
CA PRO A 12 -4.07 -15.60 -0.37
C PRO A 12 -3.97 -15.92 -1.86
N ALA A 13 -3.64 -17.15 -2.22
CA ALA A 13 -3.50 -17.56 -3.62
C ALA A 13 -4.83 -17.49 -4.42
N GLU A 14 -5.96 -17.55 -3.74
CA GLU A 14 -7.27 -17.47 -4.37
C GLU A 14 -7.86 -16.08 -4.37
N GLN A 15 -7.56 -15.27 -3.35
CA GLN A 15 -8.19 -13.98 -3.13
C GLN A 15 -7.41 -12.80 -3.70
N VAL A 16 -6.07 -12.86 -3.70
CA VAL A 16 -5.26 -11.77 -4.20
C VAL A 16 -5.25 -11.74 -5.72
N GLN A 17 -5.59 -10.60 -6.30
CA GLN A 17 -5.65 -10.39 -7.75
C GLN A 17 -4.81 -9.20 -8.16
N LEU A 18 -4.19 -9.28 -9.34
CA LEU A 18 -3.50 -8.18 -9.97
C LEU A 18 -4.50 -7.40 -10.84
N VAL A 19 -4.68 -6.12 -10.53
CA VAL A 19 -5.64 -5.26 -11.23
C VAL A 19 -4.99 -3.95 -11.65
N GLU A 20 -5.59 -3.29 -12.65
CA GLU A 20 -5.25 -1.93 -13.04
C GLU A 20 -6.11 -0.95 -12.26
N GLN A 21 -5.46 0.10 -11.75
CA GLN A 21 -6.15 1.22 -11.10
C GLN A 21 -5.55 2.55 -11.52
N PRO A 22 -6.33 3.65 -11.48
CA PRO A 22 -5.79 4.98 -11.70
C PRO A 22 -4.68 5.28 -10.69
N LYS A 23 -3.66 6.00 -11.14
CA LYS A 23 -2.61 6.48 -10.25
C LYS A 23 -3.21 7.50 -9.29
N PRO A 24 -3.07 7.34 -7.96
CA PRO A 24 -3.61 8.30 -7.02
C PRO A 24 -2.83 9.62 -7.05
N GLU A 25 -3.47 10.67 -6.56
CA GLU A 25 -2.84 11.97 -6.33
C GLU A 25 -2.77 12.24 -4.83
N PRO A 26 -1.69 12.88 -4.33
CA PRO A 26 -1.61 13.20 -2.91
C PRO A 26 -2.57 14.33 -2.57
N GLY A 27 -3.36 14.13 -1.51
CA GLY A 27 -4.16 15.19 -0.92
C GLY A 27 -3.32 16.13 -0.06
N PRO A 28 -3.94 17.18 0.53
CA PRO A 28 -3.24 18.06 1.45
C PRO A 28 -2.59 17.28 2.61
N GLY A 29 -1.35 17.59 2.93
CA GLY A 29 -0.60 16.90 3.98
C GLY A 29 -0.08 15.52 3.63
N GLN A 30 -0.21 15.10 2.38
CA GLN A 30 0.16 13.75 1.94
C GLN A 30 1.31 13.77 0.93
N LEU A 31 2.02 12.65 0.87
CA LEU A 31 3.00 12.34 -0.18
C LEU A 31 2.49 11.19 -1.03
N LEU A 32 2.76 11.24 -2.33
CA LEU A 32 2.66 10.06 -3.17
C LEU A 32 4.03 9.39 -3.23
N VAL A 33 4.09 8.13 -2.80
CA VAL A 33 5.32 7.34 -2.78
C VAL A 33 5.19 6.21 -3.79
N ARG A 34 6.16 6.11 -4.70
CA ARG A 34 6.27 4.99 -5.61
C ARG A 34 7.11 3.90 -4.94
N LEU A 35 6.45 2.85 -4.48
CA LEU A 35 7.13 1.74 -3.83
C LEU A 35 7.99 0.97 -4.83
N THR A 36 9.25 0.75 -4.49
CA THR A 36 10.22 0.02 -5.31
C THR A 36 10.48 -1.38 -4.76
N HIS A 37 10.34 -1.55 -3.45
CA HIS A 37 10.57 -2.83 -2.77
C HIS A 37 9.51 -3.03 -1.69
N ARG A 38 9.04 -4.25 -1.56
CA ARG A 38 8.10 -4.65 -0.52
C ARG A 38 8.50 -6.00 0.03
N SER A 39 8.32 -6.16 1.33
CA SER A 39 8.46 -7.45 1.99
C SER A 39 7.11 -8.16 2.09
N ILE A 40 7.15 -9.48 2.18
CA ILE A 40 5.98 -10.31 2.48
C ILE A 40 6.22 -10.92 3.86
N ASN A 41 5.37 -10.57 4.80
CA ASN A 41 5.46 -11.03 6.18
C ASN A 41 4.31 -12.00 6.50
N PRO A 42 4.45 -12.90 7.50
CA PRO A 42 3.35 -13.75 7.94
C PRO A 42 2.09 -12.97 8.31
N ALA A 43 2.23 -11.76 8.88
CA ALA A 43 1.11 -10.89 9.20
C ALA A 43 0.32 -10.48 7.96
N ASP A 44 0.96 -10.29 6.82
CA ASP A 44 0.29 -9.93 5.55
C ASP A 44 -0.62 -11.08 5.10
N LEU A 45 -0.13 -12.31 5.17
CA LEU A 45 -0.90 -13.49 4.80
C LEU A 45 -2.05 -13.73 5.77
N LEU A 46 -1.84 -13.55 7.07
CA LEU A 46 -2.88 -13.65 8.09
C LEU A 46 -3.96 -12.60 7.89
N ALA A 47 -3.61 -11.38 7.52
CA ALA A 47 -4.58 -10.31 7.24
C ALA A 47 -5.48 -10.68 6.06
N ILE A 48 -4.93 -11.25 4.99
CA ILE A 48 -5.72 -11.72 3.84
C ILE A 48 -6.68 -12.83 4.26
N GLN A 49 -6.25 -13.73 5.15
CA GLN A 49 -7.08 -14.80 5.69
C GLN A 49 -8.14 -14.33 6.69
N GLY A 50 -8.04 -13.09 7.15
CA GLY A 50 -8.94 -12.56 8.17
C GLY A 50 -8.59 -12.97 9.60
N LEU A 51 -7.36 -13.42 9.83
CA LEU A 51 -6.92 -14.00 11.12
C LEU A 51 -5.96 -13.07 11.90
N TYR A 52 -5.65 -11.90 11.35
CA TYR A 52 -4.78 -10.94 12.02
C TYR A 52 -5.60 -9.95 12.85
N ALA A 53 -4.96 -9.36 13.88
CA ALA A 53 -5.61 -8.41 14.77
C ALA A 53 -6.03 -7.10 14.07
N ILE A 54 -5.26 -6.67 13.07
CA ILE A 54 -5.55 -5.47 12.29
C ILE A 54 -6.05 -5.92 10.91
N LEU A 55 -7.31 -5.62 10.62
CA LEU A 55 -7.98 -5.98 9.37
C LEU A 55 -8.37 -4.73 8.60
N PRO A 56 -8.55 -4.83 7.26
CA PRO A 56 -9.02 -3.70 6.48
C PRO A 56 -10.45 -3.30 6.85
N ASP A 57 -10.73 -2.00 6.84
CA ASP A 57 -12.07 -1.47 7.11
C ASP A 57 -13.01 -1.67 5.93
N THR A 58 -12.48 -1.70 4.73
CA THR A 58 -13.25 -1.77 3.49
C THR A 58 -12.58 -2.68 2.47
N PHE A 59 -13.37 -3.19 1.53
CA PHE A 59 -12.88 -3.92 0.36
C PHE A 59 -13.19 -3.11 -0.92
N PRO A 60 -12.39 -3.23 -1.97
CA PRO A 60 -11.17 -4.05 -2.07
C PRO A 60 -10.05 -3.52 -1.19
N ALA A 61 -9.22 -4.40 -0.67
CA ALA A 61 -8.10 -4.08 0.17
C ALA A 61 -6.77 -4.39 -0.53
N ILE A 62 -5.74 -3.59 -0.23
CA ILE A 62 -4.38 -3.80 -0.74
C ILE A 62 -3.55 -4.42 0.38
N PRO A 63 -2.98 -5.63 0.15
CA PRO A 63 -2.19 -6.28 1.18
C PRO A 63 -0.81 -5.64 1.34
N GLY A 64 -0.21 -5.85 2.51
CA GLY A 64 1.15 -5.46 2.80
C GLY A 64 1.25 -4.27 3.74
N GLY A 65 2.21 -4.31 4.66
CA GLY A 65 2.43 -3.29 5.68
C GLY A 65 3.76 -2.57 5.59
N GLU A 66 4.72 -3.08 4.82
CA GLU A 66 6.08 -2.53 4.76
C GLU A 66 6.55 -2.35 3.33
N GLY A 67 7.41 -1.36 3.13
CA GLY A 67 8.03 -1.13 1.85
C GLY A 67 9.02 0.01 1.89
N VAL A 68 9.78 0.18 0.82
CA VAL A 68 10.63 1.33 0.58
C VAL A 68 10.32 1.87 -0.80
N GLY A 69 10.36 3.17 -0.94
CA GLY A 69 10.05 3.82 -2.21
C GLY A 69 10.67 5.20 -2.34
N GLU A 70 10.24 5.91 -3.37
CA GLU A 70 10.69 7.26 -3.68
C GLU A 70 9.50 8.20 -3.70
N VAL A 71 9.70 9.41 -3.21
CA VAL A 71 8.69 10.47 -3.30
C VAL A 71 8.46 10.82 -4.76
N GLU A 72 7.22 10.65 -5.22
CA GLU A 72 6.84 10.90 -6.61
C GLU A 72 6.08 12.21 -6.77
N ALA A 73 5.26 12.56 -5.79
CA ALA A 73 4.53 13.83 -5.75
C ALA A 73 4.34 14.27 -4.30
N ILE A 74 4.23 15.60 -4.11
CA ILE A 74 4.11 16.23 -2.80
C ILE A 74 2.78 16.95 -2.72
N GLY A 75 1.98 16.64 -1.71
CA GLY A 75 0.70 17.30 -1.48
C GLY A 75 0.87 18.70 -0.88
N GLU A 76 -0.20 19.48 -0.93
CA GLU A 76 -0.21 20.84 -0.41
C GLU A 76 0.12 20.88 1.08
N GLY A 77 0.96 21.84 1.47
CA GLY A 77 1.33 22.06 2.86
C GLY A 77 2.45 21.17 3.39
N VAL A 78 2.93 20.21 2.60
CA VAL A 78 4.03 19.33 3.01
C VAL A 78 5.36 19.97 2.71
N THR A 79 6.24 20.01 3.70
CA THR A 79 7.61 20.53 3.60
C THR A 79 8.61 19.48 4.10
N GLY A 80 9.88 19.65 3.76
CA GLY A 80 10.95 18.76 4.24
C GLY A 80 11.16 17.52 3.39
N PHE A 81 10.49 17.39 2.24
CA PHE A 81 10.66 16.29 1.31
C PHE A 81 10.98 16.80 -0.09
N GLU A 82 11.69 15.99 -0.86
CA GLU A 82 12.02 16.28 -2.26
C GLU A 82 11.58 15.13 -3.16
N ILE A 83 11.20 15.46 -4.40
CA ILE A 83 10.89 14.47 -5.41
C ILE A 83 12.14 13.59 -5.65
N GLY A 84 11.95 12.28 -5.67
CA GLY A 84 13.02 11.30 -5.82
C GLY A 84 13.68 10.86 -4.52
N GLN A 85 13.33 11.50 -3.40
CA GLN A 85 13.87 11.12 -2.09
C GLN A 85 13.40 9.71 -1.71
N ARG A 86 14.32 8.88 -1.23
CA ARG A 86 14.00 7.54 -0.74
C ARG A 86 13.38 7.63 0.65
N VAL A 87 12.24 6.94 0.82
CA VAL A 87 11.50 6.93 2.08
C VAL A 87 11.00 5.53 2.42
N VAL A 88 10.78 5.31 3.71
CA VAL A 88 10.12 4.11 4.22
C VAL A 88 8.79 4.56 4.82
N PRO A 89 7.67 4.30 4.13
CA PRO A 89 6.36 4.62 4.69
C PRO A 89 6.13 3.81 5.97
N ALA A 90 5.62 4.45 7.03
CA ALA A 90 5.28 3.83 8.29
C ALA A 90 3.77 3.71 8.44
N GLY A 91 3.34 2.56 8.85
CA GLY A 91 1.96 2.33 9.14
C GLY A 91 1.16 1.80 8.03
#